data_cac7cf9aea029859f0a3a199361d7421
#
_entry.id   cac7cf9aea029859f0a3a199361d7421
#
_cell.length_a   1.000
_cell.length_b   1.000
_cell.length_c   1.000
_cell.angle_alpha   90.00
_cell.angle_beta   90.00
_cell.angle_gamma   90.00
#
_symmetry.space_group_name_H-M   'P 1'
#
loop_
_entity.id
_entity.type
_entity.pdbx_description
1 polymer ?
#
loop_
_entity_poly.entity_id
_entity_poly.type
_entity_poly.pdbx_seq_one_letter_code
_entity_poly.pdbx_strand_id
1 'polypeptide(L)'
;MPEPIGKPGDVHDRGTGRVPGPAICGRRGPLVGVIDHGSGNLHSVCQALQKAGAHPKLVSETRMLSAVDAVVLPGVGALGTAMANLRRINGVQQVQELVQRGERPVLGICVGHQMFFEQGTERDETVDGLGCLPGTVVPMPTSRLPHMGWNTVHPPADTALFTGISGERFYFVHSCAVVTVSPCALAHVEGDAAALAHTGDDATDPETGTGTASPGAIGHTAAGPESAHAMTGRNGHPVRTTTTCHDGCTFVSAIECGRLCSTQFHPEKSGPAGIQLLRNWLAMV
;
A
#
# COMPACT_ATOMS: atom_id res chain seq x y z
N MET A 1 -38.37 50.25 71.82
CA MET A 1 -37.11 50.68 71.10
C MET A 1 -36.60 49.53 70.33
N PRO A 2 -36.74 49.45 69.00
CA PRO A 2 -36.12 48.40 68.17
C PRO A 2 -34.72 48.86 67.69
N GLU A 3 -33.76 47.92 67.70
CA GLU A 3 -32.42 48.12 67.23
C GLU A 3 -32.33 48.11 65.69
N PRO A 4 -31.28 48.66 65.10
CA PRO A 4 -31.21 48.98 63.69
C PRO A 4 -30.74 47.78 62.83
N ILE A 5 -31.27 47.78 61.63
CA ILE A 5 -31.06 46.82 60.54
C ILE A 5 -29.62 46.87 60.07
N GLY A 6 -28.92 45.70 60.09
CA GLY A 6 -27.61 45.51 59.54
C GLY A 6 -27.59 45.54 58.00
N LYS A 7 -26.52 46.11 57.42
CA LYS A 7 -26.27 46.26 56.00
C LYS A 7 -26.02 44.90 55.32
N PRO A 8 -26.37 44.73 54.04
CA PRO A 8 -26.09 43.48 53.30
C PRO A 8 -24.61 43.37 52.97
N GLY A 9 -24.05 42.24 53.40
CA GLY A 9 -22.66 41.84 53.09
C GLY A 9 -22.49 41.34 51.66
N ASP A 10 -21.31 41.54 51.18
CA ASP A 10 -20.75 41.22 49.86
C ASP A 10 -21.09 39.79 49.41
N VAL A 11 -21.66 39.68 48.21
CA VAL A 11 -21.85 38.43 47.50
C VAL A 11 -20.49 38.04 46.86
N HIS A 12 -19.78 37.11 47.49
CA HIS A 12 -18.66 36.44 46.85
C HIS A 12 -19.15 35.66 45.63
N ASP A 13 -18.68 36.07 44.48
CA ASP A 13 -18.68 35.35 43.20
C ASP A 13 -18.16 33.93 43.40
N ARG A 14 -19.05 32.95 43.52
CA ARG A 14 -18.69 31.53 43.45
C ARG A 14 -18.58 31.18 41.97
N GLY A 15 -17.34 31.11 41.53
CA GLY A 15 -16.98 30.62 40.22
C GLY A 15 -17.85 29.44 39.81
N THR A 16 -18.50 29.58 38.66
CA THR A 16 -19.22 28.52 37.97
C THR A 16 -18.30 27.41 37.63
N GLY A 17 -18.14 26.47 38.56
CA GLY A 17 -17.53 25.17 38.27
C GLY A 17 -18.33 24.51 37.16
N ARG A 18 -17.77 24.55 35.95
CA ARG A 18 -18.29 23.81 34.82
C ARG A 18 -18.25 22.34 35.21
N VAL A 19 -19.38 21.77 35.59
CA VAL A 19 -19.55 20.34 35.80
C VAL A 19 -19.19 19.68 34.45
N PRO A 20 -18.18 18.79 34.38
CA PRO A 20 -17.95 18.05 33.17
C PRO A 20 -19.26 17.30 32.88
N GLY A 21 -19.83 17.56 31.71
CA GLY A 21 -20.94 16.77 31.20
C GLY A 21 -20.56 15.29 31.21
N PRO A 22 -21.54 14.36 31.30
CA PRO A 22 -21.26 12.94 31.31
C PRO A 22 -20.39 12.62 30.10
N ALA A 23 -19.20 12.02 30.34
CA ALA A 23 -18.34 11.49 29.31
C ALA A 23 -19.21 10.61 28.42
N ILE A 24 -19.39 11.02 27.16
CA ILE A 24 -20.08 10.23 26.13
C ILE A 24 -19.36 8.89 26.12
N CYS A 25 -20.07 7.84 26.51
CA CYS A 25 -19.61 6.47 26.60
C CYS A 25 -18.88 6.09 25.31
N GLY A 26 -17.55 5.79 25.42
CA GLY A 26 -16.58 5.84 24.37
C GLY A 26 -16.99 5.07 23.13
N ARG A 27 -16.80 5.68 21.97
CA ARG A 27 -16.65 4.96 20.71
C ARG A 27 -15.56 3.91 20.92
N ARG A 28 -15.93 2.64 20.86
CA ARG A 28 -14.97 1.54 20.93
C ARG A 28 -14.22 1.48 19.58
N GLY A 29 -13.24 2.36 19.37
CA GLY A 29 -12.42 2.43 18.17
C GLY A 29 -13.01 3.27 17.01
N PRO A 30 -12.23 3.53 15.93
CA PRO A 30 -12.65 4.33 14.81
C PRO A 30 -13.67 3.60 13.92
N LEU A 31 -14.58 4.38 13.32
CA LEU A 31 -15.55 3.89 12.34
C LEU A 31 -14.85 3.78 10.97
N VAL A 32 -14.71 2.57 10.45
CA VAL A 32 -14.03 2.30 9.18
C VAL A 32 -15.05 1.93 8.10
N GLY A 33 -15.12 2.73 7.03
CA GLY A 33 -15.92 2.41 5.86
C GLY A 33 -15.18 1.39 4.97
N VAL A 34 -15.78 0.21 4.79
CA VAL A 34 -15.28 -0.79 3.84
C VAL A 34 -16.12 -0.68 2.57
N ILE A 35 -15.51 -0.25 1.47
CA ILE A 35 -16.22 -0.05 0.19
C ILE A 35 -16.66 -1.39 -0.36
N ASP A 36 -17.98 -1.53 -0.54
CA ASP A 36 -18.60 -2.68 -1.20
C ASP A 36 -18.94 -2.31 -2.64
N HIS A 37 -18.01 -2.57 -3.54
CA HIS A 37 -18.22 -2.44 -4.98
C HIS A 37 -18.57 -3.76 -5.67
N GLY A 38 -18.91 -4.79 -4.88
CA GLY A 38 -19.29 -6.12 -5.39
C GLY A 38 -18.12 -7.06 -5.66
N SER A 39 -16.90 -6.71 -5.18
CA SER A 39 -15.71 -7.54 -5.27
C SER A 39 -14.88 -7.39 -4.00
N GLY A 40 -14.41 -8.50 -3.45
CA GLY A 40 -13.57 -8.49 -2.25
C GLY A 40 -14.02 -9.48 -1.19
N ASN A 41 -13.09 -9.86 -0.31
CA ASN A 41 -13.39 -10.70 0.85
C ASN A 41 -13.85 -9.82 2.02
N LEU A 42 -14.99 -9.13 1.84
CA LEU A 42 -15.51 -8.11 2.76
C LEU A 42 -15.67 -8.64 4.19
N HIS A 43 -16.16 -9.88 4.34
CA HIS A 43 -16.38 -10.48 5.64
C HIS A 43 -15.07 -10.63 6.43
N SER A 44 -14.02 -11.19 5.81
CA SER A 44 -12.73 -11.36 6.46
C SER A 44 -12.05 -10.02 6.75
N VAL A 45 -12.18 -9.03 5.86
CA VAL A 45 -11.67 -7.67 6.10
C VAL A 45 -12.37 -7.04 7.30
N CYS A 46 -13.70 -7.11 7.38
CA CYS A 46 -14.45 -6.60 8.54
C CYS A 46 -14.04 -7.30 9.84
N GLN A 47 -13.90 -8.62 9.83
CA GLN A 47 -13.47 -9.36 11.03
C GLN A 47 -12.04 -8.95 11.47
N ALA A 48 -11.12 -8.78 10.52
CA ALA A 48 -9.75 -8.36 10.82
C ALA A 48 -9.71 -6.95 11.40
N LEU A 49 -10.48 -6.01 10.84
CA LEU A 49 -10.63 -4.65 11.37
C LEU A 49 -11.21 -4.62 12.77
N GLN A 50 -12.21 -5.46 13.06
CA GLN A 50 -12.76 -5.60 14.42
C GLN A 50 -11.71 -6.11 15.41
N LYS A 51 -10.91 -7.13 15.01
CA LYS A 51 -9.79 -7.64 15.82
C LYS A 51 -8.69 -6.60 16.03
N ALA A 52 -8.51 -5.70 15.06
CA ALA A 52 -7.59 -4.58 15.17
C ALA A 52 -8.12 -3.44 16.08
N GLY A 53 -9.41 -3.45 16.45
CA GLY A 53 -10.03 -2.48 17.35
C GLY A 53 -10.92 -1.43 16.66
N ALA A 54 -11.24 -1.60 15.38
CA ALA A 54 -12.12 -0.70 14.63
C ALA A 54 -13.58 -1.17 14.62
N HIS A 55 -14.48 -0.27 14.19
CA HIS A 55 -15.88 -0.54 13.86
C HIS A 55 -16.05 -0.50 12.33
N PRO A 56 -15.96 -1.63 11.62
CA PRO A 56 -16.16 -1.65 10.18
C PRO A 56 -17.65 -1.52 9.82
N LYS A 57 -17.90 -0.74 8.77
CA LYS A 57 -19.22 -0.57 8.15
C LYS A 57 -19.08 -0.76 6.64
N LEU A 58 -19.88 -1.65 6.06
CA LEU A 58 -19.97 -1.77 4.60
C LEU A 58 -20.60 -0.52 4.00
N VAL A 59 -19.99 0.00 2.95
CA VAL A 59 -20.40 1.21 2.25
C VAL A 59 -20.60 0.88 0.77
N SER A 60 -21.84 0.73 0.35
CA SER A 60 -22.26 0.55 -1.05
C SER A 60 -22.58 1.89 -1.74
N GLU A 61 -22.79 2.96 -0.96
CA GLU A 61 -23.05 4.31 -1.44
C GLU A 61 -21.92 5.23 -1.01
N THR A 62 -21.09 5.64 -1.96
CA THR A 62 -19.84 6.38 -1.70
C THR A 62 -20.04 7.75 -1.03
N ARG A 63 -21.25 8.36 -1.13
CA ARG A 63 -21.61 9.55 -0.34
C ARG A 63 -21.48 9.34 1.18
N MET A 64 -21.57 8.09 1.66
CA MET A 64 -21.41 7.77 3.07
C MET A 64 -19.97 7.77 3.57
N LEU A 65 -18.99 7.86 2.66
CA LEU A 65 -17.56 7.91 3.00
C LEU A 65 -17.19 9.17 3.79
N SER A 66 -17.99 10.24 3.69
CA SER A 66 -17.79 11.44 4.50
C SER A 66 -18.07 11.27 6.00
N ALA A 67 -18.81 10.22 6.37
CA ALA A 67 -19.26 9.97 7.75
C ALA A 67 -18.41 8.94 8.51
N VAL A 68 -17.31 8.46 7.93
CA VAL A 68 -16.40 7.47 8.54
C VAL A 68 -15.04 8.10 8.87
N ASP A 69 -14.31 7.51 9.80
CA ASP A 69 -13.02 8.03 10.26
C ASP A 69 -11.86 7.57 9.35
N ALA A 70 -12.01 6.40 8.70
CA ALA A 70 -11.06 5.84 7.74
C ALA A 70 -11.77 4.98 6.69
N VAL A 71 -11.10 4.70 5.56
CA VAL A 71 -11.70 3.98 4.42
C VAL A 71 -10.81 2.81 3.99
N VAL A 72 -11.42 1.65 3.74
CA VAL A 72 -10.77 0.50 3.11
C VAL A 72 -11.38 0.25 1.74
N LEU A 73 -10.52 0.14 0.72
CA LEU A 73 -10.85 -0.28 -0.64
C LEU A 73 -10.30 -1.69 -0.85
N PRO A 74 -11.07 -2.74 -0.58
CA PRO A 74 -10.68 -4.11 -0.90
C PRO A 74 -10.91 -4.39 -2.37
N GLY A 75 -10.24 -5.41 -2.92
CA GLY A 75 -10.52 -5.90 -4.26
C GLY A 75 -9.96 -7.29 -4.47
N VAL A 76 -10.63 -8.09 -5.30
CA VAL A 76 -10.18 -9.40 -5.78
C VAL A 76 -10.51 -9.55 -7.25
N GLY A 77 -9.83 -10.48 -7.94
CA GLY A 77 -10.04 -10.74 -9.36
C GLY A 77 -9.27 -9.80 -10.27
N ALA A 78 -9.84 -9.42 -11.41
CA ALA A 78 -9.21 -8.58 -12.42
C ALA A 78 -9.37 -7.10 -12.10
N LEU A 79 -8.32 -6.30 -12.37
CA LEU A 79 -8.31 -4.85 -12.17
C LEU A 79 -9.44 -4.17 -12.97
N GLY A 80 -9.62 -4.55 -14.24
CA GLY A 80 -10.68 -4.00 -15.09
C GLY A 80 -12.07 -4.17 -14.51
N THR A 81 -12.35 -5.37 -13.98
CA THR A 81 -13.64 -5.67 -13.32
C THR A 81 -13.81 -4.83 -12.04
N ALA A 82 -12.78 -4.71 -11.22
CA ALA A 82 -12.82 -3.93 -9.99
C ALA A 82 -13.05 -2.45 -10.27
N MET A 83 -12.36 -1.87 -11.28
CA MET A 83 -12.55 -0.48 -11.70
C MET A 83 -13.93 -0.24 -12.29
N ALA A 84 -14.46 -1.16 -13.11
CA ALA A 84 -15.83 -1.07 -13.62
C ALA A 84 -16.88 -1.09 -12.50
N ASN A 85 -16.69 -1.94 -11.52
CA ASN A 85 -17.55 -2.02 -10.35
C ASN A 85 -17.50 -0.73 -9.50
N LEU A 86 -16.32 -0.18 -9.28
CA LEU A 86 -16.15 1.08 -8.55
C LEU A 86 -16.82 2.26 -9.30
N ARG A 87 -16.71 2.30 -10.64
CA ARG A 87 -17.40 3.30 -11.47
C ARG A 87 -18.92 3.19 -11.32
N ARG A 88 -19.47 1.97 -11.29
CA ARG A 88 -20.92 1.72 -11.15
C ARG A 88 -21.53 2.32 -9.88
N ILE A 89 -20.76 2.38 -8.79
CA ILE A 89 -21.19 3.01 -7.53
C ILE A 89 -20.74 4.48 -7.40
N ASN A 90 -20.29 5.10 -8.50
CA ASN A 90 -19.73 6.46 -8.54
C ASN A 90 -18.55 6.64 -7.54
N GLY A 91 -17.76 5.58 -7.29
CA GLY A 91 -16.71 5.57 -6.27
C GLY A 91 -15.39 6.19 -6.72
N VAL A 92 -15.13 6.28 -8.02
CA VAL A 92 -13.81 6.71 -8.54
C VAL A 92 -13.46 8.12 -8.05
N GLN A 93 -14.31 9.09 -8.33
CA GLN A 93 -14.08 10.48 -7.94
C GLN A 93 -13.99 10.63 -6.42
N GLN A 94 -14.89 9.98 -5.66
CA GLN A 94 -14.90 10.06 -4.21
C GLN A 94 -13.62 9.51 -3.57
N VAL A 95 -13.10 8.37 -4.08
CA VAL A 95 -11.84 7.81 -3.59
C VAL A 95 -10.65 8.70 -3.96
N GLN A 96 -10.62 9.22 -5.20
CA GLN A 96 -9.59 10.18 -5.62
C GLN A 96 -9.58 11.43 -4.75
N GLU A 97 -10.75 12.01 -4.46
CA GLU A 97 -10.88 13.19 -3.59
C GLU A 97 -10.43 12.90 -2.14
N LEU A 98 -10.79 11.72 -1.59
CA LEU A 98 -10.34 11.32 -0.25
C LEU A 98 -8.81 11.24 -0.16
N VAL A 99 -8.18 10.62 -1.16
CA VAL A 99 -6.72 10.52 -1.23
C VAL A 99 -6.07 11.90 -1.40
N GLN A 100 -6.61 12.74 -2.30
CA GLN A 100 -6.06 14.07 -2.57
C GLN A 100 -6.16 15.00 -1.37
N ARG A 101 -7.27 14.98 -0.65
CA ARG A 101 -7.45 15.81 0.56
C ARG A 101 -6.61 15.32 1.74
N GLY A 102 -6.30 14.03 1.79
CA GLY A 102 -5.49 13.43 2.87
C GLY A 102 -6.07 13.63 4.27
N GLU A 103 -7.39 13.88 4.39
CA GLU A 103 -8.05 14.14 5.68
C GLU A 103 -8.24 12.85 6.50
N ARG A 104 -8.38 11.72 5.81
CA ARG A 104 -8.66 10.41 6.41
C ARG A 104 -7.73 9.34 5.87
N PRO A 105 -7.31 8.38 6.70
CA PRO A 105 -6.56 7.23 6.22
C PRO A 105 -7.37 6.40 5.23
N VAL A 106 -6.71 6.01 4.13
CA VAL A 106 -7.25 5.12 3.11
C VAL A 106 -6.33 3.91 3.00
N LEU A 107 -6.90 2.70 2.98
CA LEU A 107 -6.16 1.45 2.82
C LEU A 107 -6.67 0.66 1.62
N GLY A 108 -5.81 0.42 0.62
CA GLY A 108 -6.09 -0.51 -0.47
C GLY A 108 -5.61 -1.93 -0.17
N ILE A 109 -6.40 -2.96 -0.51
CA ILE A 109 -6.01 -4.36 -0.28
C ILE A 109 -6.09 -5.13 -1.58
N CYS A 110 -4.99 -5.78 -1.98
CA CYS A 110 -4.82 -6.65 -3.15
C CYS A 110 -5.17 -5.90 -4.44
N VAL A 111 -6.26 -6.22 -5.14
CA VAL A 111 -6.70 -5.46 -6.31
C VAL A 111 -7.01 -4.00 -5.93
N GLY A 112 -7.49 -3.74 -4.70
CA GLY A 112 -7.64 -2.38 -4.17
C GLY A 112 -6.32 -1.59 -4.11
N HIS A 113 -5.18 -2.25 -3.85
CA HIS A 113 -3.85 -1.66 -3.99
C HIS A 113 -3.56 -1.32 -5.46
N GLN A 114 -3.81 -2.25 -6.37
CA GLN A 114 -3.60 -2.07 -7.80
C GLN A 114 -4.43 -0.92 -8.39
N MET A 115 -5.65 -0.72 -7.89
CA MET A 115 -6.54 0.36 -8.34
C MET A 115 -5.97 1.76 -8.11
N PHE A 116 -5.07 1.97 -7.16
CA PHE A 116 -4.50 3.30 -6.89
C PHE A 116 -3.47 3.76 -7.91
N PHE A 117 -2.90 2.86 -8.70
CA PHE A 117 -1.93 3.20 -9.73
C PHE A 117 -2.59 3.85 -10.96
N GLU A 118 -1.77 4.37 -11.88
CA GLU A 118 -2.25 5.07 -13.08
C GLU A 118 -3.03 4.13 -13.99
N GLN A 119 -2.48 2.94 -14.21
CA GLN A 119 -3.08 1.96 -15.13
C GLN A 119 -2.63 0.53 -14.80
N GLY A 120 -3.28 -0.43 -15.41
CA GLY A 120 -2.85 -1.82 -15.42
C GLY A 120 -3.07 -2.47 -16.77
N THR A 121 -2.18 -3.39 -17.14
CA THR A 121 -2.31 -4.20 -18.33
C THR A 121 -2.59 -5.65 -17.91
N GLU A 122 -3.71 -6.19 -18.35
CA GLU A 122 -4.12 -7.56 -18.08
C GLU A 122 -4.69 -8.15 -19.36
N ARG A 123 -4.17 -9.31 -19.82
CA ARG A 123 -4.63 -9.98 -21.06
C ARG A 123 -4.64 -9.06 -22.28
N ASP A 124 -3.56 -8.28 -22.47
CA ASP A 124 -3.38 -7.31 -23.56
C ASP A 124 -4.35 -6.13 -23.57
N GLU A 125 -5.18 -5.98 -22.54
CA GLU A 125 -6.03 -4.82 -22.34
C GLU A 125 -5.42 -3.87 -21.30
N THR A 126 -5.39 -2.58 -21.61
CA THR A 126 -4.98 -1.53 -20.68
C THR A 126 -6.21 -0.92 -20.03
N VAL A 127 -6.18 -0.84 -18.71
CA VAL A 127 -7.26 -0.30 -17.89
C VAL A 127 -6.72 0.84 -17.04
N ASP A 128 -7.40 1.99 -17.08
CA ASP A 128 -7.09 3.11 -16.20
C ASP A 128 -7.46 2.77 -14.76
N GLY A 129 -6.51 3.01 -13.86
CA GLY A 129 -6.71 3.01 -12.42
C GLY A 129 -7.24 4.34 -11.89
N LEU A 130 -7.03 4.57 -10.60
CA LEU A 130 -7.38 5.83 -9.92
C LEU A 130 -6.35 6.93 -10.17
N GLY A 131 -5.14 6.60 -10.65
CA GLY A 131 -4.06 7.55 -10.90
C GLY A 131 -3.61 8.33 -9.67
N CYS A 132 -3.78 7.77 -8.47
CA CYS A 132 -3.31 8.38 -7.23
C CYS A 132 -1.80 8.16 -7.01
N LEU A 133 -1.26 7.07 -7.54
CA LEU A 133 0.13 6.64 -7.46
C LEU A 133 0.70 6.45 -8.86
N PRO A 134 1.97 6.84 -9.10
CA PRO A 134 2.62 6.58 -10.37
C PRO A 134 2.92 5.09 -10.54
N GLY A 135 2.84 4.61 -11.77
CA GLY A 135 3.21 3.25 -12.15
C GLY A 135 2.10 2.46 -12.83
N THR A 136 2.51 1.32 -13.39
CA THR A 136 1.64 0.42 -14.14
C THR A 136 1.64 -0.96 -13.52
N VAL A 137 0.46 -1.52 -13.29
CA VAL A 137 0.27 -2.90 -12.87
C VAL A 137 0.37 -3.80 -14.10
N VAL A 138 1.29 -4.76 -14.08
CA VAL A 138 1.53 -5.67 -15.20
C VAL A 138 1.53 -7.13 -14.72
N PRO A 139 1.29 -8.10 -15.61
CA PRO A 139 1.58 -9.50 -15.31
C PRO A 139 3.03 -9.65 -14.85
N MET A 140 3.25 -10.36 -13.76
CA MET A 140 4.62 -10.58 -13.26
C MET A 140 5.41 -11.44 -14.23
N PRO A 141 6.64 -11.03 -14.60
CA PRO A 141 7.50 -11.79 -15.52
C PRO A 141 8.18 -12.97 -14.79
N THR A 142 7.39 -13.97 -14.40
CA THR A 142 7.84 -15.16 -13.67
C THR A 142 7.06 -16.39 -14.12
N SER A 143 7.69 -17.57 -14.03
CA SER A 143 7.10 -18.85 -14.42
C SER A 143 6.14 -19.40 -13.36
N ARG A 144 6.23 -18.93 -12.12
CA ARG A 144 5.44 -19.42 -10.97
C ARG A 144 4.26 -18.51 -10.63
N LEU A 145 3.25 -18.55 -11.46
CA LEU A 145 2.01 -17.79 -11.23
C LEU A 145 0.83 -18.70 -10.93
N PRO A 146 -0.08 -18.26 -10.06
CA PRO A 146 -0.04 -17.04 -9.27
C PRO A 146 1.03 -17.09 -8.15
N HIS A 147 1.56 -15.93 -7.72
CA HIS A 147 2.25 -15.81 -6.44
C HIS A 147 1.23 -16.07 -5.33
N MET A 148 1.24 -17.28 -4.79
CA MET A 148 0.29 -17.72 -3.76
C MET A 148 1.03 -18.31 -2.56
N GLY A 149 0.76 -17.77 -1.38
CA GLY A 149 1.33 -18.24 -0.13
C GLY A 149 1.94 -17.15 0.73
N TRP A 150 2.74 -17.56 1.71
CA TRP A 150 3.39 -16.69 2.68
C TRP A 150 4.76 -16.25 2.17
N ASN A 151 4.99 -14.93 2.17
CA ASN A 151 6.26 -14.35 1.77
C ASN A 151 6.65 -13.20 2.71
N THR A 152 7.95 -12.87 2.74
CA THR A 152 8.51 -11.73 3.47
C THR A 152 8.38 -10.45 2.66
N VAL A 153 8.43 -9.33 3.36
CA VAL A 153 8.40 -7.99 2.78
C VAL A 153 9.65 -7.21 3.21
N HIS A 154 10.05 -6.22 2.42
CA HIS A 154 11.21 -5.37 2.69
C HIS A 154 10.75 -3.91 2.77
N PRO A 155 10.22 -3.47 3.93
CA PRO A 155 9.78 -2.10 4.12
C PRO A 155 10.99 -1.16 4.31
N PRO A 156 10.86 0.14 3.98
CA PRO A 156 11.87 1.13 4.32
C PRO A 156 11.99 1.31 5.84
N ALA A 157 13.14 1.81 6.30
CA ALA A 157 13.44 1.93 7.73
C ALA A 157 12.48 2.88 8.48
N ASP A 158 11.92 3.88 7.77
CA ASP A 158 11.02 4.91 8.30
C ASP A 158 9.53 4.56 8.11
N THR A 159 9.21 3.28 7.90
CA THR A 159 7.82 2.81 7.74
C THR A 159 7.02 2.96 9.02
N ALA A 160 5.84 3.51 8.92
CA ALA A 160 4.83 3.50 10.00
C ALA A 160 3.98 2.22 9.94
N LEU A 161 3.64 1.78 8.73
CA LEU A 161 2.76 0.64 8.51
C LEU A 161 3.34 -0.68 9.05
N PHE A 162 4.66 -0.87 8.92
CA PHE A 162 5.35 -2.09 9.35
C PHE A 162 6.08 -1.98 10.70
N THR A 163 5.77 -0.96 11.51
CA THR A 163 6.35 -0.81 12.84
C THR A 163 6.15 -2.07 13.68
N GLY A 164 7.26 -2.68 14.13
CA GLY A 164 7.28 -3.88 14.97
C GLY A 164 7.00 -5.20 14.25
N ILE A 165 6.81 -5.20 12.93
CA ILE A 165 6.47 -6.39 12.12
C ILE A 165 7.24 -6.48 10.80
N SER A 166 8.35 -5.75 10.64
CA SER A 166 9.14 -5.72 9.40
C SER A 166 9.75 -7.08 9.01
N GLY A 167 9.96 -7.98 9.96
CA GLY A 167 10.47 -9.34 9.74
C GLY A 167 9.39 -10.41 9.55
N GLU A 168 8.12 -10.03 9.59
CA GLU A 168 7.01 -10.96 9.52
C GLU A 168 6.66 -11.38 8.08
N ARG A 169 5.90 -12.47 7.96
CA ARG A 169 5.42 -12.97 6.67
C ARG A 169 3.96 -12.62 6.47
N PHE A 170 3.60 -12.32 5.21
CA PHE A 170 2.25 -11.96 4.80
C PHE A 170 1.74 -12.90 3.71
N TYR A 171 0.42 -13.05 3.60
CA TYR A 171 -0.22 -13.95 2.64
C TYR A 171 -0.52 -13.21 1.34
N PHE A 172 0.03 -13.72 0.25
CA PHE A 172 -0.15 -13.22 -1.10
C PHE A 172 -1.01 -14.16 -1.94
N VAL A 173 -1.78 -13.61 -2.88
CA VAL A 173 -2.42 -14.34 -3.97
C VAL A 173 -2.70 -13.38 -5.13
N HIS A 174 -1.78 -13.30 -6.09
CA HIS A 174 -1.90 -12.42 -7.26
C HIS A 174 -1.00 -12.91 -8.40
N SER A 175 -1.31 -12.47 -9.64
CA SER A 175 -0.48 -12.71 -10.83
C SER A 175 0.05 -11.42 -11.44
N CYS A 176 -0.56 -10.27 -11.09
CA CYS A 176 -0.16 -8.94 -11.56
C CYS A 176 0.36 -8.11 -10.40
N ALA A 177 1.30 -7.22 -10.68
CA ALA A 177 1.87 -6.28 -9.70
C ALA A 177 2.53 -5.10 -10.42
N VAL A 178 2.92 -4.07 -9.66
CA VAL A 178 3.88 -3.07 -10.14
C VAL A 178 5.29 -3.64 -9.94
N VAL A 179 5.92 -4.01 -11.04
CA VAL A 179 7.25 -4.63 -11.05
C VAL A 179 8.32 -3.55 -10.97
N THR A 180 9.32 -3.78 -10.12
CA THR A 180 10.49 -2.89 -9.99
C THR A 180 11.73 -3.60 -10.53
N VAL A 181 12.62 -2.87 -11.18
CA VAL A 181 13.93 -3.41 -11.56
C VAL A 181 14.76 -3.50 -10.26
N SER A 182 15.08 -4.73 -9.82
CA SER A 182 15.74 -4.95 -8.52
C SER A 182 17.13 -5.50 -8.66
N PRO A 183 18.03 -5.16 -7.70
CA PRO A 183 19.34 -5.79 -7.58
C PRO A 183 19.31 -7.31 -7.39
N CYS A 184 18.19 -7.90 -6.98
CA CYS A 184 18.05 -9.34 -6.80
C CYS A 184 18.22 -10.12 -8.13
N ALA A 185 17.85 -9.52 -9.27
CA ALA A 185 18.06 -10.13 -10.59
C ALA A 185 19.54 -10.12 -11.02
N LEU A 186 20.37 -9.22 -10.49
CA LEU A 186 21.79 -9.12 -10.81
C LEU A 186 22.63 -10.16 -10.04
N ALA A 187 22.22 -10.56 -8.84
CA ALA A 187 22.95 -11.55 -8.04
C ALA A 187 22.94 -12.97 -8.63
N HIS A 188 21.93 -13.31 -9.45
CA HIS A 188 21.88 -14.61 -10.13
C HIS A 188 22.68 -14.64 -11.44
N VAL A 189 22.94 -13.49 -12.06
CA VAL A 189 23.75 -13.42 -13.30
C VAL A 189 25.25 -13.51 -12.98
N GLU A 190 25.68 -12.99 -11.81
CA GLU A 190 27.09 -13.10 -11.38
C GLU A 190 27.47 -14.50 -10.88
N GLY A 191 26.51 -15.31 -10.40
CA GLY A 191 26.73 -16.68 -9.96
C GLY A 191 26.97 -17.67 -11.10
N ASP A 192 26.32 -17.48 -12.25
CA ASP A 192 26.46 -18.37 -13.40
C ASP A 192 27.72 -18.06 -14.27
N ALA A 193 28.23 -16.82 -14.20
CA ALA A 193 29.46 -16.46 -14.92
C ALA A 193 30.73 -17.04 -14.24
N ALA A 194 30.69 -17.31 -12.94
CA ALA A 194 31.81 -17.93 -12.21
C ALA A 194 31.86 -19.46 -12.36
N ALA A 195 30.77 -20.11 -12.74
CA ALA A 195 30.69 -21.57 -12.92
C ALA A 195 31.17 -22.07 -14.29
N LEU A 196 31.39 -21.18 -15.29
CA LEU A 196 31.81 -21.52 -16.64
C LEU A 196 33.31 -21.28 -16.89
N ALA A 197 34.10 -20.87 -15.90
CA ALA A 197 35.52 -20.53 -16.05
C ALA A 197 36.49 -21.67 -15.70
N HIS A 198 36.05 -22.90 -15.46
CA HIS A 198 36.91 -24.03 -15.13
C HIS A 198 36.52 -25.31 -15.87
N THR A 199 36.76 -25.36 -17.19
CA THR A 199 37.07 -26.60 -17.91
C THR A 199 37.61 -26.22 -19.27
N GLY A 200 38.88 -26.51 -19.52
CA GLY A 200 39.41 -26.54 -20.88
C GLY A 200 40.87 -26.15 -21.03
N ASP A 201 41.79 -26.95 -20.51
CA ASP A 201 43.11 -27.10 -21.10
C ASP A 201 43.03 -28.14 -22.24
N ASP A 202 43.42 -27.78 -23.44
CA ASP A 202 44.56 -28.35 -24.18
C ASP A 202 44.46 -28.14 -25.71
N ALA A 203 45.59 -27.69 -26.27
CA ALA A 203 46.21 -28.01 -27.57
C ALA A 203 45.83 -27.24 -28.84
N THR A 204 46.91 -26.52 -29.28
CA THR A 204 47.50 -26.39 -30.63
C THR A 204 46.88 -25.48 -31.68
N ASP A 205 47.71 -24.49 -32.01
CA ASP A 205 47.98 -23.60 -33.17
C ASP A 205 47.82 -24.17 -34.59
N PRO A 206 48.10 -23.37 -35.66
CA PRO A 206 47.67 -21.99 -36.02
C PRO A 206 47.13 -21.91 -37.48
N GLU A 207 46.63 -20.78 -37.94
CA GLU A 207 46.92 -20.07 -39.19
C GLU A 207 45.73 -19.25 -39.78
N THR A 208 46.06 -18.00 -40.04
CA THR A 208 45.74 -17.11 -41.19
C THR A 208 44.27 -16.74 -41.51
N GLY A 209 44.02 -15.40 -41.52
CA GLY A 209 43.23 -14.83 -42.58
C GLY A 209 42.32 -13.67 -42.25
N THR A 210 42.88 -12.47 -42.41
CA THR A 210 42.27 -11.25 -42.98
C THR A 210 40.80 -10.85 -42.64
N GLY A 211 40.66 -9.80 -41.89
CA GLY A 211 40.06 -8.54 -42.20
C GLY A 211 38.57 -8.46 -42.54
N THR A 212 37.83 -7.79 -41.73
CA THR A 212 37.08 -6.57 -42.15
C THR A 212 36.37 -5.94 -40.95
N ALA A 213 36.21 -4.65 -41.05
CA ALA A 213 35.84 -3.67 -40.07
C ALA A 213 34.55 -3.89 -39.30
N SER A 214 34.63 -3.54 -38.01
CA SER A 214 33.47 -3.23 -37.12
C SER A 214 32.77 -1.96 -37.53
N PRO A 215 31.48 -1.83 -37.19
CA PRO A 215 30.98 -0.55 -36.79
C PRO A 215 30.38 -0.58 -35.36
N GLY A 216 30.86 0.35 -34.55
CA GLY A 216 30.04 1.07 -33.60
C GLY A 216 29.63 0.33 -32.31
N ALA A 217 30.55 0.22 -31.34
CA ALA A 217 30.19 0.09 -29.96
C ALA A 217 29.52 1.39 -29.50
N ILE A 218 28.20 1.36 -29.31
CA ILE A 218 27.47 2.40 -28.58
C ILE A 218 27.86 2.18 -27.10
N GLY A 219 28.69 3.07 -26.59
CA GLY A 219 29.09 3.08 -25.20
C GLY A 219 27.86 3.36 -24.31
N HIS A 220 27.37 2.32 -23.66
CA HIS A 220 26.53 2.52 -22.48
C HIS A 220 27.48 2.91 -21.34
N THR A 221 27.57 4.23 -21.10
CA THR A 221 28.10 4.76 -19.86
C THR A 221 27.24 4.21 -18.74
N ALA A 222 27.85 3.42 -17.85
CA ALA A 222 27.26 3.03 -16.58
C ALA A 222 26.93 4.33 -15.83
N ALA A 223 25.64 4.67 -15.77
CA ALA A 223 25.15 5.69 -14.89
C ALA A 223 25.40 5.19 -13.46
N GLY A 224 26.17 5.96 -12.71
CA GLY A 224 26.36 5.78 -11.27
C GLY A 224 24.98 5.81 -10.55
N PRO A 225 24.92 5.54 -9.23
CA PRO A 225 23.67 5.53 -8.51
C PRO A 225 23.07 6.93 -8.55
N GLU A 226 22.29 7.21 -9.59
CA GLU A 226 21.46 8.38 -9.67
C GLU A 226 20.49 8.33 -8.48
N SER A 227 20.52 9.38 -7.67
CA SER A 227 19.56 9.66 -6.61
C SER A 227 18.17 9.28 -7.09
N ALA A 228 17.60 8.22 -6.50
CA ALA A 228 16.23 7.82 -6.75
C ALA A 228 15.36 9.08 -6.53
N HIS A 229 14.86 9.66 -7.60
CA HIS A 229 13.89 10.74 -7.50
C HIS A 229 12.72 10.17 -6.72
N ALA A 230 12.50 10.71 -5.50
CA ALA A 230 11.43 10.26 -4.64
C ALA A 230 10.13 10.46 -5.40
N MET A 231 9.49 9.36 -5.77
CA MET A 231 8.18 9.41 -6.43
C MET A 231 7.20 10.13 -5.51
N THR A 232 6.37 10.98 -6.08
CA THR A 232 5.36 11.75 -5.35
C THR A 232 3.99 11.31 -5.81
N GLY A 233 3.11 11.00 -4.86
CA GLY A 233 1.73 10.69 -5.16
C GLY A 233 0.94 11.94 -5.55
N ARG A 234 -0.26 11.76 -6.09
CA ARG A 234 -1.14 12.87 -6.49
C ARG A 234 -1.51 13.80 -5.32
N ASN A 235 -1.44 13.30 -4.09
CA ASN A 235 -1.65 14.07 -2.85
C ASN A 235 -0.46 14.94 -2.43
N GLY A 236 0.62 14.99 -3.23
CA GLY A 236 1.83 15.76 -2.95
C GLY A 236 2.78 15.15 -1.93
N HIS A 237 2.50 13.96 -1.39
CA HIS A 237 3.37 13.27 -0.45
C HIS A 237 4.37 12.34 -1.14
N PRO A 238 5.56 12.14 -0.56
CA PRO A 238 6.52 11.15 -1.06
C PRO A 238 5.93 9.75 -0.95
N VAL A 239 6.18 8.93 -1.97
CA VAL A 239 5.78 7.52 -2.02
C VAL A 239 6.88 6.68 -1.39
N ARG A 240 6.56 6.00 -0.29
CA ARG A 240 7.41 4.98 0.31
C ARG A 240 6.95 3.61 -0.17
N THR A 241 7.86 2.85 -0.73
CA THR A 241 7.56 1.52 -1.27
C THR A 241 8.13 0.43 -0.38
N THR A 242 7.31 -0.57 -0.10
CA THR A 242 7.74 -1.86 0.44
C THR A 242 7.79 -2.85 -0.71
N THR A 243 8.85 -3.64 -0.82
CA THR A 243 9.03 -4.60 -1.90
C THR A 243 9.01 -6.04 -1.42
N THR A 244 8.76 -6.96 -2.35
CA THR A 244 8.83 -8.41 -2.15
C THR A 244 9.42 -9.05 -3.40
N CYS A 245 10.21 -10.12 -3.22
CA CYS A 245 10.72 -10.93 -4.32
C CYS A 245 9.96 -12.26 -4.41
N HIS A 246 9.53 -12.62 -5.61
CA HIS A 246 8.94 -13.93 -5.92
C HIS A 246 9.51 -14.45 -7.23
N ASP A 247 10.17 -15.62 -7.17
CA ASP A 247 10.73 -16.30 -8.33
C ASP A 247 11.58 -15.36 -9.23
N GLY A 248 12.51 -14.61 -8.60
CA GLY A 248 13.39 -13.63 -9.26
C GLY A 248 12.74 -12.30 -9.65
N CYS A 249 11.42 -12.17 -9.53
CA CYS A 249 10.70 -10.93 -9.81
C CYS A 249 10.51 -10.11 -8.53
N THR A 250 11.02 -8.88 -8.49
CA THR A 250 10.76 -7.93 -7.40
C THR A 250 9.62 -7.00 -7.79
N PHE A 251 8.70 -6.80 -6.86
CA PHE A 251 7.51 -5.99 -7.07
C PHE A 251 7.15 -5.16 -5.83
N VAL A 252 6.34 -4.13 -6.04
CA VAL A 252 5.80 -3.28 -4.96
C VAL A 252 4.74 -4.07 -4.21
N SER A 253 5.00 -4.40 -2.96
CA SER A 253 4.09 -5.16 -2.10
C SER A 253 3.29 -4.31 -1.12
N ALA A 254 3.74 -3.09 -0.83
CA ALA A 254 2.95 -2.09 -0.11
C ALA A 254 3.42 -0.66 -0.41
N ILE A 255 2.54 0.29 -0.17
CA ILE A 255 2.77 1.73 -0.33
C ILE A 255 2.34 2.45 0.94
N GLU A 256 3.12 3.48 1.29
CA GLU A 256 2.75 4.54 2.22
C GLU A 256 2.97 5.90 1.52
N CYS A 257 1.91 6.71 1.41
CA CYS A 257 1.94 8.01 0.74
C CYS A 257 1.01 9.00 1.46
N GLY A 258 1.53 9.70 2.46
CA GLY A 258 0.71 10.46 3.39
C GLY A 258 -0.24 9.54 4.17
N ARG A 259 -1.55 9.77 4.05
CA ARG A 259 -2.58 8.91 4.66
C ARG A 259 -3.11 7.81 3.73
N LEU A 260 -2.60 7.71 2.51
CA LEU A 260 -2.84 6.57 1.62
C LEU A 260 -1.85 5.46 1.96
N CYS A 261 -2.37 4.32 2.36
CA CYS A 261 -1.63 3.06 2.48
C CYS A 261 -2.25 2.02 1.55
N SER A 262 -1.43 1.08 1.08
CA SER A 262 -1.98 -0.05 0.32
C SER A 262 -1.06 -1.27 0.40
N THR A 263 -1.64 -2.47 0.28
CA THR A 263 -0.93 -3.75 0.33
C THR A 263 -1.34 -4.67 -0.81
N GLN A 264 -0.39 -5.26 -1.52
CA GLN A 264 -0.64 -6.31 -2.52
C GLN A 264 -1.05 -7.63 -1.85
N PHE A 265 -0.56 -7.86 -0.65
CA PHE A 265 -0.94 -9.00 0.20
C PHE A 265 -2.25 -8.72 0.95
N HIS A 266 -2.76 -9.77 1.58
CA HIS A 266 -4.01 -9.78 2.33
C HIS A 266 -3.74 -9.70 3.84
N PRO A 267 -3.78 -8.52 4.48
CA PRO A 267 -3.59 -8.44 5.94
C PRO A 267 -4.64 -9.23 6.71
N GLU A 268 -5.89 -9.32 6.20
CA GLU A 268 -6.98 -10.09 6.81
C GLU A 268 -6.73 -11.61 6.81
N LYS A 269 -5.76 -12.09 6.00
CA LYS A 269 -5.32 -13.50 5.94
C LYS A 269 -3.93 -13.72 6.51
N SER A 270 -3.27 -12.66 6.99
CA SER A 270 -1.87 -12.67 7.44
C SER A 270 -1.71 -12.87 8.95
N GLY A 271 -2.72 -13.42 9.63
CA GLY A 271 -2.65 -13.78 11.04
C GLY A 271 -2.33 -12.59 11.96
N PRO A 272 -1.52 -12.81 13.02
CA PRO A 272 -1.18 -11.73 13.96
C PRO A 272 -0.45 -10.56 13.32
N ALA A 273 0.45 -10.79 12.36
CA ALA A 273 1.17 -9.75 11.65
C ALA A 273 0.22 -8.85 10.86
N GLY A 274 -0.76 -9.44 10.17
CA GLY A 274 -1.78 -8.67 9.46
C GLY A 274 -2.68 -7.84 10.38
N ILE A 275 -3.05 -8.37 11.55
CA ILE A 275 -3.82 -7.60 12.55
C ILE A 275 -2.97 -6.44 13.11
N GLN A 276 -1.68 -6.66 13.35
CA GLN A 276 -0.80 -5.59 13.82
C GLN A 276 -0.60 -4.51 12.75
N LEU A 277 -0.47 -4.88 11.47
CA LEU A 277 -0.44 -3.93 10.36
C LEU A 277 -1.71 -3.06 10.33
N LEU A 278 -2.88 -3.67 10.49
CA LEU A 278 -4.14 -2.92 10.56
C LEU A 278 -4.19 -1.99 11.78
N ARG A 279 -3.64 -2.38 12.94
CA ARG A 279 -3.51 -1.48 14.10
C ARG A 279 -2.58 -0.30 13.82
N ASN A 280 -1.45 -0.55 13.17
CA ASN A 280 -0.51 0.50 12.78
C ASN A 280 -1.18 1.51 11.82
N TRP A 281 -1.94 1.03 10.85
CA TRP A 281 -2.72 1.86 9.95
C TRP A 281 -3.82 2.65 10.69
N LEU A 282 -4.56 2.02 11.61
CA LEU A 282 -5.58 2.68 12.43
C LEU A 282 -4.99 3.74 13.37
N ALA A 283 -3.72 3.65 13.74
CA ALA A 283 -3.05 4.70 14.52
C ALA A 283 -2.85 6.01 13.74
N MET A 284 -3.10 6.01 12.42
CA MET A 284 -3.10 7.23 11.59
C MET A 284 -4.44 7.98 11.66
N VAL A 285 -5.51 7.39 12.24
CA VAL A 285 -6.81 8.03 12.45
C VAL A 285 -6.72 9.04 13.60
#